data_8827c0c630398ab616655385ef5a1de6
#
_entry.id   8827c0c630398ab616655385ef5a1de6
#
_cell.length_a   1.000
_cell.length_b   1.000
_cell.length_c   1.000
_cell.angle_alpha   90.00
_cell.angle_beta   90.00
_cell.angle_gamma   90.00
#
_symmetry.space_group_name_H-M   'P 1'
#
loop_
_entity.id
_entity.type
_entity.pdbx_description
1 polymer ?
#
loop_
_entity_poly.entity_id
_entity_poly.type
_entity_poly.pdbx_seq_one_letter_code
_entity_poly.pdbx_strand_id
1 'polypeptide(L)'
;LNEYLEEQGIAAWETDLAELIVQLGHDRPSHIVVPAIHRNRAEVREIFLHEMKNYGRPAPEDISENPPELANAARLHLREKFLRAEMAVSGGNFVLADTGSLVIVESEGNGRMCLTLPDTLVS
;
A
#
# COMPACT_ATOMS: atom_id res chain seq x y z
N LEU A 1 4.75 -9.67 8.50
CA LEU A 1 3.99 -10.51 7.58
C LEU A 1 4.65 -10.53 6.20
N ASN A 2 4.93 -9.36 5.60
CA ASN A 2 5.46 -9.25 4.24
C ASN A 2 6.80 -9.97 4.07
N GLU A 3 7.77 -9.74 4.95
CA GLU A 3 9.07 -10.43 4.93
C GLU A 3 8.91 -11.97 4.90
N TYR A 4 8.03 -12.49 5.74
CA TYR A 4 7.76 -13.93 5.77
C TYR A 4 7.13 -14.45 4.48
N LEU A 5 6.19 -13.70 3.89
CA LEU A 5 5.56 -14.08 2.63
C LEU A 5 6.57 -14.05 1.47
N GLU A 6 7.42 -13.03 1.43
CA GLU A 6 8.49 -12.91 0.43
C GLU A 6 9.51 -14.04 0.53
N GLU A 7 9.89 -14.47 1.74
CA GLU A 7 10.72 -15.65 1.97
C GLU A 7 10.08 -16.95 1.42
N GLN A 8 8.75 -17.01 1.37
CA GLN A 8 8.00 -18.11 0.77
C GLN A 8 7.75 -17.95 -0.74
N GLY A 9 8.31 -16.90 -1.36
CA GLY A 9 8.13 -16.62 -2.79
C GLY A 9 6.78 -15.97 -3.13
N ILE A 10 6.07 -15.42 -2.14
CA ILE A 10 4.79 -14.74 -2.30
C ILE A 10 5.01 -13.24 -2.28
N ALA A 11 4.70 -12.56 -3.38
CA ALA A 11 4.77 -11.10 -3.45
C ALA A 11 3.66 -10.47 -2.59
N ALA A 12 4.04 -9.69 -1.60
CA ALA A 12 3.11 -9.00 -0.70
C ALA A 12 3.28 -7.47 -0.81
N TRP A 13 2.17 -6.75 -0.85
CA TRP A 13 2.15 -5.30 -1.07
C TRP A 13 1.34 -4.59 0.01
N GLU A 14 1.95 -3.57 0.59
CA GLU A 14 1.24 -2.61 1.41
C GLU A 14 0.41 -1.67 0.54
N THR A 15 -0.81 -1.41 0.96
CA THR A 15 -1.77 -0.64 0.18
C THR A 15 -2.08 0.75 0.74
N ASP A 16 -1.69 1.02 1.98
CA ASP A 16 -1.64 2.35 2.56
C ASP A 16 -0.44 3.13 2.01
N LEU A 17 -0.59 4.42 1.76
CA LEU A 17 0.47 5.23 1.16
C LEU A 17 1.73 5.29 2.02
N ALA A 18 1.58 5.46 3.32
CA ALA A 18 2.71 5.58 4.24
C ALA A 18 3.46 4.25 4.38
N GLU A 19 2.74 3.15 4.47
CA GLU A 19 3.31 1.80 4.52
C GLU A 19 3.98 1.42 3.20
N LEU A 20 3.41 1.81 2.06
CA LEU A 20 4.02 1.62 0.74
C LEU A 20 5.37 2.36 0.64
N ILE A 21 5.46 3.59 1.15
CA ILE A 21 6.71 4.35 1.17
C ILE A 21 7.78 3.63 1.99
N VAL A 22 7.40 3.10 3.15
CA VAL A 22 8.30 2.33 4.02
C VAL A 22 8.74 1.05 3.33
N GLN A 23 7.82 0.32 2.70
CA GLN A 23 8.12 -0.92 1.97
C GLN A 23 9.07 -0.65 0.80
N LEU A 24 8.78 0.32 -0.06
CA LEU A 24 9.63 0.67 -1.20
C LEU A 24 11.00 1.22 -0.75
N GLY A 25 11.05 1.94 0.37
CA GLY A 25 12.29 2.46 0.93
C GLY A 25 13.15 1.43 1.68
N HIS A 26 12.70 0.17 1.75
CA HIS A 26 13.34 -0.91 2.53
C HIS A 26 13.63 -0.50 3.97
N ASP A 27 12.72 0.26 4.57
CA ASP A 27 12.87 0.87 5.88
C ASP A 27 11.95 0.22 6.92
N ARG A 28 12.06 0.69 8.16
CA ARG A 28 11.16 0.28 9.24
C ARG A 28 10.19 1.41 9.58
N PRO A 29 8.93 1.09 9.90
CA PRO A 29 8.00 2.11 10.36
C PRO A 29 8.56 2.84 11.59
N SER A 30 8.62 4.17 11.54
CA SER A 30 9.10 4.99 12.67
C SER A 30 8.00 5.30 13.67
N HIS A 31 6.74 5.13 13.28
CA HIS A 31 5.58 5.42 14.10
C HIS A 31 4.39 4.52 13.70
N ILE A 32 3.59 4.09 14.69
CA ILE A 32 2.47 3.15 14.45
C ILE A 32 1.37 3.77 13.58
N VAL A 33 1.08 5.06 13.78
CA VAL A 33 -0.03 5.76 13.07
C VAL A 33 0.46 6.50 11.83
N VAL A 34 1.73 6.95 11.83
CA VAL A 34 2.34 7.68 10.71
C VAL A 34 3.70 7.05 10.40
N PRO A 35 3.73 5.88 9.76
CA PRO A 35 4.93 5.06 9.63
C PRO A 35 6.07 5.73 8.86
N ALA A 36 5.77 6.60 7.91
CA ALA A 36 6.74 7.33 7.07
C ALA A 36 7.02 8.77 7.53
N ILE A 37 6.68 9.16 8.77
CA ILE A 37 6.82 10.54 9.26
C ILE A 37 8.26 11.08 9.20
N HIS A 38 9.25 10.19 9.23
CA HIS A 38 10.67 10.53 9.14
C HIS A 38 11.14 10.88 7.72
N ARG A 39 10.28 10.67 6.71
CA ARG A 39 10.58 10.93 5.30
C ARG A 39 10.00 12.26 4.84
N ASN A 40 10.82 13.10 4.23
CA ASN A 40 10.35 14.31 3.58
C ASN A 40 9.93 14.04 2.11
N ARG A 41 9.31 15.03 1.46
CA ARG A 41 8.78 14.89 0.10
C ARG A 41 9.84 14.58 -0.95
N ALA A 42 11.03 15.15 -0.80
CA ALA A 42 12.15 14.91 -1.70
C ALA A 42 12.63 13.46 -1.60
N GLU A 43 12.74 12.94 -0.38
CA GLU A 43 13.09 11.53 -0.15
C GLU A 43 12.03 10.57 -0.70
N VAL A 44 10.75 10.87 -0.52
CA VAL A 44 9.66 10.07 -1.10
C VAL A 44 9.74 10.07 -2.63
N ARG A 45 9.98 11.23 -3.24
CA ARG A 45 10.17 11.34 -4.68
C ARG A 45 11.33 10.46 -5.17
N GLU A 46 12.47 10.51 -4.51
CA GLU A 46 13.64 9.68 -4.85
C GLU A 46 13.33 8.18 -4.71
N ILE A 47 12.68 7.77 -3.63
CA ILE A 47 12.23 6.38 -3.46
C ILE A 47 11.34 5.95 -4.63
N PHE A 48 10.37 6.75 -5.02
CA PHE A 48 9.46 6.41 -6.12
C PHE A 48 10.18 6.28 -7.46
N LEU A 49 11.10 7.21 -7.76
CA LEU A 49 11.89 7.17 -8.99
C LEU A 49 12.81 5.95 -9.08
N HIS A 50 13.40 5.57 -7.96
CA HIS A 50 14.37 4.47 -7.93
C HIS A 50 13.72 3.10 -7.78
N GLU A 51 12.68 2.97 -6.96
CA GLU A 51 12.16 1.68 -6.54
C GLU A 51 10.91 1.22 -7.31
N MET A 52 9.97 2.09 -7.66
CA MET A 52 8.73 1.66 -8.32
C MET A 52 8.98 0.87 -9.60
N LYS A 53 9.98 1.22 -10.38
CA LYS A 53 10.35 0.53 -11.63
C LYS A 53 10.77 -0.92 -11.42
N ASN A 54 11.29 -1.26 -10.24
CA ASN A 54 11.74 -2.61 -9.91
C ASN A 54 10.56 -3.54 -9.61
N TYR A 55 9.39 -2.96 -9.29
CA TYR A 55 8.22 -3.68 -8.80
C TYR A 55 6.98 -3.52 -9.67
N GLY A 56 7.08 -2.90 -10.82
CA GLY A 56 5.95 -2.72 -11.76
C GLY A 56 5.94 -1.34 -12.38
N ARG A 57 4.78 -0.65 -12.33
CA ARG A 57 4.63 0.66 -12.96
C ARG A 57 5.58 1.70 -12.35
N PRO A 58 6.50 2.28 -13.14
CA PRO A 58 7.42 3.29 -12.66
C PRO A 58 6.71 4.62 -12.35
N ALA A 59 7.31 5.42 -11.46
CA ALA A 59 6.95 6.83 -11.34
C ALA A 59 7.34 7.60 -12.63
N PRO A 60 6.61 8.66 -13.01
CA PRO A 60 7.04 9.54 -14.08
C PRO A 60 8.43 10.13 -13.81
N GLU A 61 9.30 10.19 -14.83
CA GLU A 61 10.67 10.70 -14.67
C GLU A 61 10.71 12.18 -14.25
N ASP A 62 9.68 12.95 -14.64
CA ASP A 62 9.50 14.37 -14.34
C ASP A 62 8.66 14.64 -13.09
N ILE A 63 8.37 13.60 -12.29
CA ILE A 63 7.57 13.74 -11.08
C ILE A 63 8.17 14.78 -10.14
N SER A 64 7.36 15.71 -9.66
CA SER A 64 7.76 16.73 -8.70
C SER A 64 7.57 16.26 -7.25
N GLU A 65 7.97 17.11 -6.30
CA GLU A 65 7.72 16.90 -4.86
C GLU A 65 6.30 17.30 -4.44
N ASN A 66 5.44 17.63 -5.39
CA ASN A 66 4.05 18.01 -5.13
C ASN A 66 3.26 16.81 -4.60
N PRO A 67 2.65 16.90 -3.39
CA PRO A 67 1.93 15.78 -2.79
C PRO A 67 0.87 15.13 -3.68
N PRO A 68 0.03 15.88 -4.43
CA PRO A 68 -0.91 15.28 -5.38
C PRO A 68 -0.25 14.44 -6.47
N GLU A 69 0.93 14.82 -6.96
CA GLU A 69 1.65 14.05 -7.98
C GLU A 69 2.24 12.76 -7.40
N LEU A 70 2.83 12.85 -6.21
CA LEU A 70 3.35 11.68 -5.49
C LEU A 70 2.22 10.71 -5.15
N ALA A 71 1.10 11.20 -4.63
CA ALA A 71 -0.07 10.39 -4.34
C ALA A 71 -0.65 9.72 -5.60
N ASN A 72 -0.68 10.43 -6.73
CA ASN A 72 -1.14 9.86 -8.00
C ASN A 72 -0.18 8.79 -8.55
N ALA A 73 1.12 8.97 -8.40
CA ALA A 73 2.11 7.95 -8.78
C ALA A 73 1.91 6.66 -7.97
N ALA A 74 1.76 6.77 -6.65
CA ALA A 74 1.45 5.64 -5.77
C ALA A 74 0.12 4.96 -6.15
N ARG A 75 -0.94 5.75 -6.41
CA ARG A 75 -2.25 5.25 -6.83
C ARG A 75 -2.15 4.43 -8.12
N LEU A 76 -1.41 4.91 -9.11
CA LEU A 76 -1.25 4.20 -10.38
C LEU A 76 -0.38 2.96 -10.26
N HIS A 77 0.64 3.00 -9.41
CA HIS A 77 1.47 1.84 -9.10
C HIS A 77 0.67 0.76 -8.39
N LEU A 78 -0.06 1.11 -7.33
CA LEU A 78 -0.91 0.17 -6.58
C LEU A 78 -2.10 -0.36 -7.40
N ARG A 79 -2.64 0.43 -8.34
CA ARG A 79 -3.72 -0.04 -9.22
C ARG A 79 -3.35 -1.32 -9.95
N GLU A 80 -2.12 -1.44 -10.43
CA GLU A 80 -1.65 -2.65 -11.08
C GLU A 80 -1.64 -3.84 -10.10
N LYS A 81 -1.23 -3.60 -8.84
CA LYS A 81 -1.23 -4.63 -7.80
C LYS A 81 -2.65 -5.09 -7.48
N PHE A 82 -3.57 -4.15 -7.24
CA PHE A 82 -4.97 -4.48 -6.97
C PHE A 82 -5.63 -5.31 -8.07
N LEU A 83 -5.32 -5.03 -9.34
CA LEU A 83 -5.90 -5.74 -10.47
C LEU A 83 -5.31 -7.14 -10.69
N ARG A 84 -4.17 -7.44 -10.07
CA ARG A 84 -3.48 -8.74 -10.20
C ARG A 84 -3.50 -9.58 -8.93
N ALA A 85 -3.84 -8.99 -7.79
CA ALA A 85 -3.85 -9.68 -6.52
C ALA A 85 -4.92 -10.78 -6.51
N GLU A 86 -4.53 -11.99 -6.14
CA GLU A 86 -5.43 -13.13 -5.97
C GLU A 86 -6.03 -13.15 -4.56
N MET A 87 -5.29 -12.58 -3.59
CA MET A 87 -5.68 -12.54 -2.19
C MET A 87 -5.45 -11.16 -1.60
N ALA A 88 -6.34 -10.74 -0.71
CA ALA A 88 -6.13 -9.60 0.17
C ALA A 88 -6.16 -10.02 1.64
N VAL A 89 -5.39 -9.31 2.46
CA VAL A 89 -5.44 -9.37 3.91
C VAL A 89 -5.87 -8.01 4.41
N SER A 90 -6.95 -7.93 5.17
CA SER A 90 -7.49 -6.67 5.67
C SER A 90 -7.98 -6.82 7.10
N GLY A 91 -7.58 -5.90 7.99
CA GLY A 91 -8.18 -5.78 9.30
C GLY A 91 -9.56 -5.13 9.25
N GLY A 92 -10.37 -5.33 10.29
CA GLY A 92 -11.64 -4.64 10.47
C GLY A 92 -11.58 -3.62 11.60
N ASN A 93 -12.29 -2.51 11.45
CA ASN A 93 -12.45 -1.54 12.54
C ASN A 93 -13.47 -2.02 13.58
N PHE A 94 -14.54 -2.68 13.13
CA PHE A 94 -15.60 -3.23 13.97
C PHE A 94 -16.11 -4.55 13.40
N VAL A 95 -16.63 -5.38 14.28
CA VAL A 95 -17.39 -6.58 13.93
C VAL A 95 -18.77 -6.48 14.57
N LEU A 96 -19.82 -6.64 13.77
CA LEU A 96 -21.20 -6.67 14.24
C LEU A 96 -21.53 -8.09 14.71
N ALA A 97 -21.69 -8.28 16.02
CA ALA A 97 -21.84 -9.60 16.61
C ALA A 97 -23.14 -10.32 16.22
N ASP A 98 -24.19 -9.58 15.90
CA ASP A 98 -25.51 -10.12 15.52
C ASP A 98 -25.54 -10.67 14.09
N THR A 99 -24.75 -10.08 13.19
CA THR A 99 -24.73 -10.45 11.77
C THR A 99 -23.41 -11.08 11.32
N GLY A 100 -22.36 -10.99 12.14
CA GLY A 100 -20.99 -11.35 11.74
C GLY A 100 -20.39 -10.43 10.69
N SER A 101 -20.96 -9.23 10.50
CA SER A 101 -20.50 -8.30 9.48
C SER A 101 -19.23 -7.59 9.93
N LEU A 102 -18.27 -7.48 9.03
CA LEU A 102 -17.06 -6.69 9.20
C LEU A 102 -17.30 -5.26 8.71
N VAL A 103 -16.93 -4.28 9.52
CA VAL A 103 -17.02 -2.86 9.17
C VAL A 103 -15.62 -2.29 9.01
N ILE A 104 -15.35 -1.69 7.87
CA ILE A 104 -14.10 -0.99 7.57
C ILE A 104 -14.40 0.48 7.37
N VAL A 105 -13.65 1.32 8.09
CA VAL A 105 -13.68 2.78 7.95
C VAL A 105 -12.43 3.18 7.18
N GLU A 106 -12.62 3.77 6.03
CA GLU A 106 -11.51 4.17 5.15
C GLU A 106 -11.66 5.60 4.62
N SER A 107 -10.57 6.19 4.18
CA SER A 107 -10.53 7.50 3.53
C SER A 107 -9.85 7.48 2.17
N GLU A 108 -9.00 6.49 1.91
CA GLU A 108 -8.15 6.41 0.72
C GLU A 108 -8.69 5.49 -0.38
N GLY A 109 -9.63 4.63 -0.07
CA GLY A 109 -10.21 3.65 -0.99
C GLY A 109 -9.43 2.33 -1.10
N ASN A 110 -8.26 2.20 -0.47
CA ASN A 110 -7.46 0.99 -0.47
C ASN A 110 -8.17 -0.19 0.21
N GLY A 111 -8.80 0.02 1.35
CA GLY A 111 -9.59 -1.00 2.04
C GLY A 111 -10.70 -1.55 1.16
N ARG A 112 -11.45 -0.67 0.47
CA ARG A 112 -12.49 -1.09 -0.49
C ARG A 112 -11.91 -1.93 -1.62
N MET A 113 -10.76 -1.55 -2.17
CA MET A 113 -10.10 -2.33 -3.22
C MET A 113 -9.70 -3.72 -2.73
N CYS A 114 -9.15 -3.83 -1.52
CA CYS A 114 -8.82 -5.12 -0.90
C CYS A 114 -10.05 -6.01 -0.71
N LEU A 115 -11.19 -5.42 -0.34
CA LEU A 115 -12.43 -6.16 -0.08
C LEU A 115 -13.15 -6.65 -1.33
N THR A 116 -12.94 -6.02 -2.49
CA THR A 116 -13.81 -6.19 -3.65
C THR A 116 -13.14 -6.72 -4.90
N LEU A 117 -11.83 -6.61 -5.03
CA LEU A 117 -11.10 -7.00 -6.23
C LEU A 117 -10.51 -8.42 -6.19
N PRO A 118 -9.80 -8.83 -5.14
CA PRO A 118 -9.24 -10.18 -5.06
C PRO A 118 -10.33 -11.26 -4.87
N ASP A 119 -10.04 -12.45 -5.37
CA ASP A 119 -10.95 -13.60 -5.22
C ASP A 119 -11.02 -14.11 -3.78
N THR A 120 -9.97 -13.89 -3.00
CA THR A 120 -9.87 -14.34 -1.61
C THR A 120 -9.58 -13.17 -0.67
N LEU A 121 -10.37 -13.06 0.39
CA LEU A 121 -10.15 -12.11 1.49
C LEU A 121 -9.88 -12.86 2.79
N VAL A 122 -8.80 -12.47 3.45
CA VAL A 122 -8.50 -12.87 4.84
C VAL A 122 -8.70 -11.65 5.74
N SER A 123 -9.57 -11.77 6.74
CA SER A 123 -9.88 -10.69 7.67
C SER A 123 -9.88 -11.16 9.13
#